data_0b3a9b5b106e1966ba1e71f827f65df1
#
_entry.id   0b3a9b5b106e1966ba1e71f827f65df1
#
_cell.length_a   1.000
_cell.length_b   1.000
_cell.length_c   1.000
_cell.angle_alpha   90.00
_cell.angle_beta   90.00
_cell.angle_gamma   90.00
#
_symmetry.space_group_name_H-M   'P 1'
#
loop_
_entity.id
_entity.type
_entity.pdbx_description
1 polymer ?
#
loop_
_entity_poly.entity_id
_entity_poly.type
_entity_poly.pdbx_seq_one_letter_code
_entity_poly.pdbx_strand_id
1 'polypeptide(L)'
;MTSAAPARHVLDPTGKDVYGEIERFRADGPMVRVEMPGGRPAWVVLGYAEAVELLKVRNRNPLVSKDIAHWADFVAGRVPEGWPLLMWAVKAGMFTADPPRHRDLRSWAAPAFTPRRIERLAPVIEQIVADRLDVMATAAAAADGRVMDLRAEFCLPVPIETIGALLGVPDDLAGTFLLGADALFDTAITPDVAQARFGALLGAIETMVDRKVADPGVDLTSDLVKTLGKKDAYTREVLLETVRLTIVAGYETTGNLIDQAVFALLTHPEHLAAVRAGEVSWDAVIDETLRWAGVAGNLPLRFAVKAFELGGAQIQAGDAILVSYVGTGRDPRKFDRPDAFDPTRATRDHLGFGHGTHYCLGAPLAVLEAKVALPALFDRYPGLRLAEDPGTIPANPGFITNGHARLPVHLGTTRA
;
A
#
# COMPACT_ATOMS: atom_id res chain seq x y z
N MET A 1 38.60 -3.09 -6.15
CA MET A 1 37.35 -2.71 -5.51
C MET A 1 37.16 -1.21 -5.71
N THR A 2 36.52 -0.81 -6.77
CA THR A 2 36.19 0.60 -7.02
C THR A 2 35.12 1.01 -6.00
N SER A 3 35.48 1.85 -5.04
CA SER A 3 34.55 2.50 -4.12
C SER A 3 33.48 3.18 -4.98
N ALA A 4 32.25 2.71 -4.90
CA ALA A 4 31.13 3.41 -5.52
C ALA A 4 31.05 4.83 -4.93
N ALA A 5 30.78 5.83 -5.77
CA ALA A 5 30.64 7.20 -5.34
C ALA A 5 29.64 7.29 -4.16
N PRO A 6 29.88 8.14 -3.15
CA PRO A 6 28.98 8.29 -2.01
C PRO A 6 27.57 8.70 -2.48
N ALA A 7 26.55 8.27 -1.77
CA ALA A 7 25.17 8.72 -2.01
C ALA A 7 25.13 10.25 -1.78
N ARG A 8 24.53 10.98 -2.74
CA ARG A 8 24.37 12.45 -2.63
C ARG A 8 23.15 12.83 -1.82
N HIS A 9 22.20 11.90 -1.65
CA HIS A 9 20.92 12.11 -1.02
C HIS A 9 20.69 11.09 0.10
N VAL A 10 20.02 11.53 1.14
CA VAL A 10 19.53 10.69 2.23
C VAL A 10 18.01 10.63 2.10
N LEU A 11 17.43 9.44 2.10
CA LEU A 11 15.99 9.24 2.07
C LEU A 11 15.40 9.64 3.44
N ASP A 12 14.44 10.54 3.44
CA ASP A 12 13.77 10.98 4.67
C ASP A 12 12.90 9.84 5.25
N PRO A 13 13.27 9.27 6.41
CA PRO A 13 12.51 8.20 7.02
C PRO A 13 11.13 8.64 7.50
N THR A 14 10.87 9.94 7.61
CA THR A 14 9.60 10.48 8.11
C THR A 14 8.56 10.68 7.00
N GLY A 15 8.98 10.71 5.73
CA GLY A 15 8.08 10.97 4.60
C GLY A 15 7.42 12.35 4.61
N LYS A 16 7.95 13.31 5.38
CA LYS A 16 7.32 14.61 5.63
C LYS A 16 7.10 15.43 4.34
N ASP A 17 8.00 15.32 3.38
CA ASP A 17 7.97 16.07 2.11
C ASP A 17 8.34 15.14 0.94
N VAL A 18 7.56 14.09 0.74
CA VAL A 18 7.84 13.07 -0.29
C VAL A 18 7.90 13.67 -1.70
N TYR A 19 7.08 14.66 -1.99
CA TYR A 19 7.04 15.28 -3.31
C TYR A 19 8.25 16.17 -3.59
N GLY A 20 8.62 17.04 -2.66
CA GLY A 20 9.83 17.86 -2.76
C GLY A 20 11.11 17.02 -2.72
N GLU A 21 11.12 15.92 -1.97
CA GLU A 21 12.23 14.96 -1.98
C GLU A 21 12.43 14.34 -3.36
N ILE A 22 11.36 13.87 -4.00
CA ILE A 22 11.39 13.30 -5.36
C ILE A 22 11.83 14.34 -6.40
N GLU A 23 11.38 15.58 -6.28
CA GLU A 23 11.80 16.65 -7.18
C GLU A 23 13.31 16.91 -7.06
N ARG A 24 13.83 16.98 -5.83
CA ARG A 24 15.29 17.10 -5.58
C ARG A 24 16.07 15.93 -6.16
N PHE A 25 15.57 14.71 -5.97
CA PHE A 25 16.23 13.50 -6.49
C PHE A 25 16.22 13.48 -8.02
N ARG A 26 15.10 13.86 -8.64
CA ARG A 26 14.93 13.86 -10.11
C ARG A 26 15.91 14.76 -10.83
N ALA A 27 16.45 15.81 -10.16
CA ALA A 27 17.50 16.65 -10.73
C ALA A 27 18.77 15.86 -11.12
N ASP A 28 19.04 14.74 -10.45
CA ASP A 28 20.18 13.84 -10.74
C ASP A 28 19.83 12.70 -11.73
N GLY A 29 18.57 12.61 -12.17
CA GLY A 29 18.13 11.64 -13.19
C GLY A 29 16.99 10.73 -12.77
N PRO A 30 16.66 9.73 -13.61
CA PRO A 30 15.57 8.80 -13.37
C PRO A 30 15.93 7.65 -12.40
N MET A 31 17.22 7.46 -12.15
CA MET A 31 17.81 6.51 -11.23
C MET A 31 18.79 7.25 -10.34
N VAL A 32 18.54 7.28 -9.04
CA VAL A 32 19.32 8.11 -8.10
C VAL A 32 19.84 7.26 -6.96
N ARG A 33 21.11 7.48 -6.60
CA ARG A 33 21.74 6.80 -5.48
C ARG A 33 21.43 7.54 -4.18
N VAL A 34 20.84 6.82 -3.21
CA VAL A 34 20.43 7.35 -1.92
C VAL A 34 21.03 6.52 -0.79
N GLU A 35 21.03 7.10 0.39
CA GLU A 35 21.22 6.41 1.65
C GLU A 35 19.86 6.18 2.30
N MET A 36 19.52 4.89 2.51
CA MET A 36 18.32 4.49 3.23
C MET A 36 18.47 4.70 4.74
N PRO A 37 17.36 4.73 5.51
CA PRO A 37 17.42 4.74 6.97
C PRO A 37 18.36 3.66 7.51
N GLY A 38 19.24 4.05 8.46
CA GLY A 38 20.29 3.19 8.98
C GLY A 38 21.57 3.13 8.14
N GLY A 39 21.76 4.07 7.20
CA GLY A 39 23.03 4.27 6.49
C GLY A 39 23.29 3.24 5.38
N ARG A 40 22.25 2.63 4.82
CA ARG A 40 22.42 1.62 3.76
C ARG A 40 22.24 2.23 2.37
N PRO A 41 23.22 2.04 1.45
CA PRO A 41 23.09 2.58 0.10
C PRO A 41 22.04 1.80 -0.71
N ALA A 42 21.26 2.52 -1.52
CA ALA A 42 20.33 1.97 -2.47
C ALA A 42 20.22 2.84 -3.72
N TRP A 43 19.59 2.29 -4.77
CA TRP A 43 19.09 3.05 -5.90
C TRP A 43 17.59 3.31 -5.73
N VAL A 44 17.15 4.52 -6.01
CA VAL A 44 15.72 4.85 -6.15
C VAL A 44 15.39 5.04 -7.61
N VAL A 45 14.38 4.33 -8.10
CA VAL A 45 13.86 4.44 -9.45
C VAL A 45 12.72 5.45 -9.45
N LEU A 46 12.91 6.59 -10.10
CA LEU A 46 11.94 7.67 -10.24
C LEU A 46 11.30 7.72 -11.64
N GLY A 47 11.99 7.14 -12.63
CA GLY A 47 11.55 7.14 -14.01
C GLY A 47 10.53 6.06 -14.30
N TYR A 48 9.44 6.42 -15.02
CA TYR A 48 8.39 5.46 -15.41
C TYR A 48 8.94 4.34 -16.30
N ALA A 49 9.69 4.69 -17.36
CA ALA A 49 10.24 3.72 -18.31
C ALA A 49 11.25 2.79 -17.63
N GLU A 50 12.10 3.33 -16.77
CA GLU A 50 13.09 2.58 -16.00
C GLU A 50 12.40 1.62 -15.02
N ALA A 51 11.33 2.02 -14.36
CA ALA A 51 10.56 1.16 -13.48
C ALA A 51 9.89 0.01 -14.26
N VAL A 52 9.26 0.29 -15.41
CA VAL A 52 8.68 -0.74 -16.28
C VAL A 52 9.75 -1.73 -16.72
N GLU A 53 10.92 -1.25 -17.15
CA GLU A 53 12.03 -2.12 -17.58
C GLU A 53 12.55 -3.00 -16.44
N LEU A 54 12.71 -2.43 -15.23
CA LEU A 54 13.16 -3.14 -14.05
C LEU A 54 12.15 -4.22 -13.60
N LEU A 55 10.85 -3.92 -13.66
CA LEU A 55 9.78 -4.77 -13.17
C LEU A 55 9.31 -5.82 -14.18
N LYS A 56 9.77 -5.78 -15.43
CA LYS A 56 9.42 -6.77 -16.48
C LYS A 56 9.66 -8.20 -16.01
N VAL A 57 8.73 -9.08 -16.42
CA VAL A 57 8.89 -10.54 -16.24
C VAL A 57 10.05 -11.07 -17.07
N ARG A 58 11.14 -11.48 -16.42
CA ARG A 58 12.34 -12.04 -17.05
C ARG A 58 12.64 -13.42 -16.45
N ASN A 59 11.93 -14.44 -16.90
CA ASN A 59 12.00 -15.79 -16.31
C ASN A 59 13.39 -16.45 -16.37
N ARG A 60 14.24 -16.11 -17.35
CA ARG A 60 15.54 -16.75 -17.56
C ARG A 60 16.76 -15.86 -17.28
N ASN A 61 16.57 -14.56 -17.19
CA ASN A 61 17.66 -13.61 -17.00
C ASN A 61 17.19 -12.36 -16.25
N PRO A 62 16.78 -12.48 -14.98
CA PRO A 62 16.32 -11.35 -14.21
C PRO A 62 17.45 -10.32 -14.03
N LEU A 63 17.10 -9.02 -14.03
CA LEU A 63 18.00 -7.96 -13.61
C LEU A 63 18.03 -7.87 -12.09
N VAL A 64 16.88 -8.09 -11.48
CA VAL A 64 16.68 -7.95 -10.03
C VAL A 64 15.95 -9.15 -9.45
N SER A 65 16.16 -9.40 -8.18
CA SER A 65 15.53 -10.41 -7.35
C SER A 65 14.88 -9.75 -6.13
N LYS A 66 13.90 -10.42 -5.55
CA LYS A 66 13.35 -10.09 -4.21
C LYS A 66 14.04 -10.89 -3.11
N ASP A 67 14.87 -11.87 -3.45
CA ASP A 67 15.59 -12.69 -2.48
C ASP A 67 16.77 -11.90 -1.89
N ILE A 68 16.74 -11.72 -0.58
CA ILE A 68 17.77 -11.00 0.20
C ILE A 68 19.17 -11.63 0.06
N ALA A 69 19.27 -12.91 -0.33
CA ALA A 69 20.55 -13.57 -0.62
C ALA A 69 21.34 -12.90 -1.76
N HIS A 70 20.69 -12.08 -2.57
CA HIS A 70 21.37 -11.25 -3.58
C HIS A 70 21.85 -9.90 -3.05
N TRP A 71 21.53 -9.49 -1.82
CA TRP A 71 21.97 -8.22 -1.27
C TRP A 71 23.38 -8.31 -0.70
N ALA A 72 24.33 -7.60 -1.31
CA ALA A 72 25.75 -7.67 -0.92
C ALA A 72 26.00 -7.25 0.55
N ASP A 73 25.27 -6.26 1.07
CA ASP A 73 25.41 -5.82 2.46
C ASP A 73 24.89 -6.86 3.45
N PHE A 74 23.77 -7.53 3.11
CA PHE A 74 23.22 -8.59 3.97
C PHE A 74 24.12 -9.81 3.99
N VAL A 75 24.57 -10.29 2.84
CA VAL A 75 25.48 -11.44 2.71
C VAL A 75 26.79 -11.20 3.45
N ALA A 76 27.26 -9.97 3.47
CA ALA A 76 28.49 -9.58 4.19
C ALA A 76 28.26 -9.28 5.69
N GLY A 77 27.07 -9.54 6.24
CA GLY A 77 26.77 -9.30 7.66
C GLY A 77 26.78 -7.82 8.08
N ARG A 78 26.62 -6.91 7.12
CA ARG A 78 26.65 -5.47 7.41
C ARG A 78 25.27 -4.89 7.79
N VAL A 79 24.20 -5.66 7.63
CA VAL A 79 22.83 -5.25 7.97
C VAL A 79 22.52 -5.71 9.39
N PRO A 80 22.28 -4.81 10.35
CA PRO A 80 21.95 -5.22 11.73
C PRO A 80 20.56 -5.87 11.80
N GLU A 81 20.37 -6.79 12.75
CA GLU A 81 19.09 -7.49 12.97
C GLU A 81 17.92 -6.53 13.25
N GLY A 82 18.18 -5.40 13.93
CA GLY A 82 17.19 -4.35 14.20
C GLY A 82 16.99 -3.35 13.07
N TRP A 83 17.49 -3.59 11.85
CA TRP A 83 17.30 -2.65 10.75
C TRP A 83 15.81 -2.53 10.37
N PRO A 84 15.24 -1.30 10.32
CA PRO A 84 13.79 -1.11 10.21
C PRO A 84 13.12 -1.76 8.99
N LEU A 85 13.86 -1.88 7.86
CA LEU A 85 13.31 -2.46 6.63
C LEU A 85 13.57 -3.96 6.50
N LEU A 86 14.23 -4.58 7.45
CA LEU A 86 14.58 -6.02 7.37
C LEU A 86 13.33 -6.89 7.29
N MET A 87 12.27 -6.52 7.97
CA MET A 87 10.98 -7.22 7.91
C MET A 87 10.36 -7.28 6.50
N TRP A 88 10.70 -6.34 5.62
CA TRP A 88 10.25 -6.29 4.23
C TRP A 88 11.08 -7.14 3.29
N ALA A 89 12.23 -7.64 3.73
CA ALA A 89 13.20 -8.36 2.93
C ALA A 89 13.37 -9.84 3.30
N VAL A 90 13.19 -10.23 4.59
CA VAL A 90 13.55 -11.58 5.08
C VAL A 90 12.37 -12.55 5.22
N LYS A 91 11.13 -12.14 4.99
CA LYS A 91 9.97 -13.02 5.17
C LYS A 91 9.82 -14.04 4.04
N ALA A 92 9.52 -15.28 4.38
CA ALA A 92 9.44 -16.43 3.47
C ALA A 92 8.10 -16.51 2.70
N GLY A 93 7.54 -15.37 2.29
CA GLY A 93 6.23 -15.29 1.65
C GLY A 93 6.26 -14.97 0.15
N MET A 94 5.08 -14.83 -0.43
CA MET A 94 4.89 -14.44 -1.83
C MET A 94 5.53 -13.09 -2.16
N PHE A 95 5.57 -12.14 -1.20
CA PHE A 95 6.11 -10.80 -1.40
C PHE A 95 7.61 -10.79 -1.70
N THR A 96 8.38 -11.70 -1.07
CA THR A 96 9.85 -11.78 -1.17
C THR A 96 10.34 -12.90 -2.07
N ALA A 97 9.45 -13.71 -2.64
CA ALA A 97 9.82 -14.84 -3.50
C ALA A 97 9.98 -14.41 -4.96
N ASP A 98 10.87 -15.11 -5.68
CA ASP A 98 11.01 -15.03 -7.13
C ASP A 98 10.40 -16.27 -7.81
N PRO A 99 10.09 -16.20 -9.13
CA PRO A 99 9.71 -17.39 -9.89
C PRO A 99 10.82 -18.47 -9.90
N PRO A 100 10.48 -19.77 -9.81
CA PRO A 100 9.11 -20.33 -9.85
C PRO A 100 8.34 -20.28 -8.53
N ARG A 101 9.02 -20.19 -7.38
CA ARG A 101 8.38 -20.21 -6.04
C ARG A 101 7.28 -19.15 -5.89
N HIS A 102 7.52 -17.93 -6.36
CA HIS A 102 6.50 -16.87 -6.35
C HIS A 102 5.21 -17.31 -7.05
N ARG A 103 5.30 -17.97 -8.22
CA ARG A 103 4.11 -18.44 -8.95
C ARG A 103 3.32 -19.47 -8.16
N ASP A 104 4.01 -20.40 -7.50
CA ASP A 104 3.37 -21.43 -6.69
C ASP A 104 2.62 -20.77 -5.50
N LEU A 105 3.29 -19.90 -4.76
CA LEU A 105 2.69 -19.18 -3.63
C LEU A 105 1.53 -18.28 -4.07
N ARG A 106 1.70 -17.52 -5.14
CA ARG A 106 0.65 -16.66 -5.69
C ARG A 106 -0.56 -17.46 -6.18
N SER A 107 -0.34 -18.62 -6.80
CA SER A 107 -1.42 -19.49 -7.28
C SER A 107 -2.31 -20.02 -6.15
N TRP A 108 -1.81 -20.05 -4.93
CA TRP A 108 -2.55 -20.44 -3.75
C TRP A 108 -3.57 -19.39 -3.32
N ALA A 109 -3.17 -18.11 -3.26
CA ALA A 109 -4.03 -17.01 -2.87
C ALA A 109 -4.90 -16.44 -4.01
N ALA A 110 -4.42 -16.48 -5.26
CA ALA A 110 -5.05 -15.85 -6.41
C ALA A 110 -6.53 -16.21 -6.66
N PRO A 111 -7.00 -17.44 -6.39
CA PRO A 111 -8.42 -17.79 -6.56
C PRO A 111 -9.38 -16.93 -5.74
N ALA A 112 -8.95 -16.38 -4.59
CA ALA A 112 -9.76 -15.49 -3.77
C ALA A 112 -9.90 -14.07 -4.36
N PHE A 113 -8.96 -13.66 -5.21
CA PHE A 113 -8.89 -12.32 -5.80
C PHE A 113 -9.37 -12.28 -7.26
N THR A 114 -10.08 -13.31 -7.72
CA THR A 114 -10.71 -13.29 -9.06
C THR A 114 -11.83 -12.26 -9.11
N PRO A 115 -12.06 -11.56 -10.24
CA PRO A 115 -13.12 -10.56 -10.36
C PRO A 115 -14.47 -11.05 -9.83
N ARG A 116 -14.89 -12.25 -10.20
CA ARG A 116 -16.16 -12.85 -9.75
C ARG A 116 -16.23 -13.03 -8.21
N ARG A 117 -15.12 -13.31 -7.54
CA ARG A 117 -15.08 -13.43 -6.06
C ARG A 117 -15.09 -12.08 -5.39
N ILE A 118 -14.35 -11.14 -5.95
CA ILE A 118 -14.31 -9.76 -5.45
C ILE A 118 -15.69 -9.10 -5.60
N GLU A 119 -16.38 -9.26 -6.73
CA GLU A 119 -17.75 -8.76 -6.92
C GLU A 119 -18.73 -9.27 -5.86
N ARG A 120 -18.55 -10.50 -5.35
CA ARG A 120 -19.39 -11.03 -4.27
C ARG A 120 -19.17 -10.35 -2.92
N LEU A 121 -18.06 -9.63 -2.75
CA LEU A 121 -17.82 -8.84 -1.55
C LEU A 121 -18.51 -7.47 -1.60
N ALA A 122 -19.01 -7.04 -2.78
CA ALA A 122 -19.63 -5.72 -2.92
C ALA A 122 -20.73 -5.47 -1.88
N PRO A 123 -21.71 -6.37 -1.63
CA PRO A 123 -22.74 -6.13 -0.61
C PRO A 123 -22.17 -6.02 0.81
N VAL A 124 -21.09 -6.74 1.11
CA VAL A 124 -20.41 -6.68 2.42
C VAL A 124 -19.70 -5.34 2.56
N ILE A 125 -19.01 -4.89 1.51
CA ILE A 125 -18.30 -3.59 1.51
C ILE A 125 -19.32 -2.45 1.60
N GLU A 126 -20.44 -2.53 0.87
CA GLU A 126 -21.54 -1.57 0.95
C GLU A 126 -22.09 -1.45 2.38
N GLN A 127 -22.28 -2.58 3.07
CA GLN A 127 -22.72 -2.58 4.47
C GLN A 127 -21.67 -1.97 5.40
N ILE A 128 -20.39 -2.36 5.27
CA ILE A 128 -19.29 -1.78 6.06
C ILE A 128 -19.25 -0.26 5.88
N VAL A 129 -19.32 0.23 4.65
CA VAL A 129 -19.32 1.66 4.35
C VAL A 129 -20.53 2.36 4.96
N ALA A 130 -21.73 1.78 4.84
CA ALA A 130 -22.96 2.33 5.44
C ALA A 130 -22.83 2.42 6.97
N ASP A 131 -22.38 1.34 7.63
CA ASP A 131 -22.19 1.29 9.08
C ASP A 131 -21.19 2.36 9.55
N ARG A 132 -20.08 2.55 8.82
CA ARG A 132 -19.09 3.60 9.13
C ARG A 132 -19.68 5.01 8.98
N LEU A 133 -20.44 5.26 7.93
CA LEU A 133 -21.11 6.56 7.73
C LEU A 133 -22.14 6.84 8.84
N ASP A 134 -22.83 5.83 9.34
CA ASP A 134 -23.79 5.99 10.46
C ASP A 134 -23.08 6.21 11.81
N VAL A 135 -21.95 5.54 12.05
CA VAL A 135 -21.08 5.82 13.21
C VAL A 135 -20.60 7.28 13.17
N MET A 136 -20.13 7.75 12.02
CA MET A 136 -19.71 9.14 11.83
C MET A 136 -20.86 10.13 12.05
N ALA A 137 -22.06 9.84 11.54
CA ALA A 137 -23.25 10.67 11.73
C ALA A 137 -23.62 10.79 13.22
N THR A 138 -23.57 9.67 13.94
CA THR A 138 -23.83 9.61 15.38
C THR A 138 -22.81 10.41 16.18
N ALA A 139 -21.52 10.25 15.86
CA ALA A 139 -20.43 10.98 16.49
C ALA A 139 -20.53 12.50 16.23
N ALA A 140 -20.87 12.88 14.99
CA ALA A 140 -21.07 14.30 14.62
C ALA A 140 -22.24 14.95 15.35
N ALA A 141 -23.37 14.23 15.47
CA ALA A 141 -24.54 14.71 16.22
C ALA A 141 -24.26 14.93 17.71
N ALA A 142 -23.44 14.06 18.32
CA ALA A 142 -23.04 14.17 19.71
C ALA A 142 -22.03 15.32 19.99
N ALA A 143 -21.35 15.81 18.97
CA ALA A 143 -20.21 16.73 19.11
C ALA A 143 -20.46 18.15 18.57
N ASP A 144 -21.71 18.54 18.28
CA ASP A 144 -22.14 19.88 17.86
C ASP A 144 -21.26 20.48 16.72
N GLY A 145 -21.06 19.74 15.65
CA GLY A 145 -20.30 20.20 14.47
C GLY A 145 -18.77 20.10 14.59
N ARG A 146 -18.27 19.29 15.50
CA ARG A 146 -16.84 19.03 15.72
C ARG A 146 -16.11 18.60 14.44
N VAL A 147 -14.85 19.02 14.34
CA VAL A 147 -13.90 18.49 13.37
C VAL A 147 -13.72 16.99 13.60
N MET A 148 -13.83 16.22 12.52
CA MET A 148 -13.66 14.75 12.54
C MET A 148 -12.38 14.37 11.81
N ASP A 149 -11.65 13.41 12.33
CA ASP A 149 -10.56 12.78 11.59
C ASP A 149 -11.11 11.70 10.67
N LEU A 150 -11.29 12.04 9.38
CA LEU A 150 -11.86 11.13 8.39
C LEU A 150 -10.96 9.90 8.15
N ARG A 151 -9.64 10.06 8.33
CA ARG A 151 -8.72 8.92 8.21
C ARG A 151 -9.02 7.86 9.25
N ALA A 152 -9.11 8.25 10.52
CA ALA A 152 -9.35 7.34 11.63
C ALA A 152 -10.77 6.76 11.64
N GLU A 153 -11.77 7.54 11.22
CA GLU A 153 -13.18 7.15 11.34
C GLU A 153 -13.71 6.41 10.09
N PHE A 154 -13.07 6.58 8.94
CA PHE A 154 -13.56 6.05 7.66
C PHE A 154 -12.48 5.40 6.80
N CYS A 155 -11.38 6.15 6.47
CA CYS A 155 -10.44 5.68 5.44
C CYS A 155 -9.71 4.39 5.86
N LEU A 156 -9.36 4.22 7.12
CA LEU A 156 -8.70 3.02 7.64
C LEU A 156 -9.70 1.92 8.07
N PRO A 157 -10.84 2.22 8.74
CA PRO A 157 -11.81 1.20 9.10
C PRO A 157 -12.41 0.43 7.92
N VAL A 158 -12.74 1.08 6.82
CA VAL A 158 -13.31 0.40 5.65
C VAL A 158 -12.42 -0.74 5.13
N PRO A 159 -11.13 -0.54 4.80
CA PRO A 159 -10.30 -1.64 4.31
C PRO A 159 -9.98 -2.71 5.36
N ILE A 160 -9.80 -2.36 6.63
CA ILE A 160 -9.48 -3.41 7.63
C ILE A 160 -10.67 -4.34 7.88
N GLU A 161 -11.89 -3.81 7.90
CA GLU A 161 -13.10 -4.62 8.04
C GLU A 161 -13.36 -5.45 6.78
N THR A 162 -13.11 -4.89 5.59
CA THR A 162 -13.19 -5.64 4.32
C THR A 162 -12.19 -6.80 4.29
N ILE A 163 -10.94 -6.57 4.72
CA ILE A 163 -9.93 -7.64 4.85
C ILE A 163 -10.36 -8.66 5.90
N GLY A 164 -10.95 -8.23 7.01
CA GLY A 164 -11.53 -9.12 8.03
C GLY A 164 -12.59 -10.05 7.43
N ALA A 165 -13.52 -9.51 6.66
CA ALA A 165 -14.55 -10.28 5.96
C ALA A 165 -13.96 -11.24 4.91
N LEU A 166 -12.97 -10.80 4.11
CA LEU A 166 -12.28 -11.63 3.12
C LEU A 166 -11.57 -12.83 3.77
N LEU A 167 -10.92 -12.60 4.92
CA LEU A 167 -10.18 -13.63 5.67
C LEU A 167 -11.11 -14.49 6.53
N GLY A 168 -12.34 -14.07 6.77
CA GLY A 168 -13.27 -14.73 7.68
C GLY A 168 -12.82 -14.61 9.13
N VAL A 169 -12.38 -13.41 9.55
CA VAL A 169 -11.95 -13.15 10.93
C VAL A 169 -13.15 -13.29 11.87
N PRO A 170 -13.05 -14.12 12.93
CA PRO A 170 -14.10 -14.21 13.93
C PRO A 170 -14.28 -12.89 14.71
N ASP A 171 -15.52 -12.58 15.11
CA ASP A 171 -15.85 -11.32 15.79
C ASP A 171 -15.05 -11.11 17.09
N ASP A 172 -14.78 -12.19 17.85
CA ASP A 172 -13.98 -12.13 19.07
C ASP A 172 -12.50 -11.83 18.85
N LEU A 173 -12.00 -11.94 17.61
CA LEU A 173 -10.63 -11.62 17.23
C LEU A 173 -10.52 -10.28 16.48
N ALA A 174 -11.63 -9.71 15.98
CA ALA A 174 -11.63 -8.54 15.12
C ALA A 174 -10.90 -7.32 15.74
N GLY A 175 -11.13 -7.05 17.03
CA GLY A 175 -10.43 -5.98 17.76
C GLY A 175 -8.92 -6.18 17.83
N THR A 176 -8.45 -7.44 17.99
CA THR A 176 -7.02 -7.75 18.02
C THR A 176 -6.38 -7.58 16.64
N PHE A 177 -7.10 -7.95 15.59
CA PHE A 177 -6.67 -7.73 14.21
C PHE A 177 -6.52 -6.25 13.89
N LEU A 178 -7.50 -5.43 14.27
CA LEU A 178 -7.46 -3.99 14.07
C LEU A 178 -6.26 -3.34 14.79
N LEU A 179 -6.15 -3.56 16.11
CA LEU A 179 -5.07 -2.98 16.93
C LEU A 179 -3.68 -3.44 16.50
N GLY A 180 -3.57 -4.69 16.05
CA GLY A 180 -2.30 -5.24 15.61
C GLY A 180 -1.91 -4.78 14.20
N ALA A 181 -2.86 -4.56 13.30
CA ALA A 181 -2.62 -3.98 11.98
C ALA A 181 -2.21 -2.51 12.11
N ASP A 182 -2.92 -1.74 12.93
CA ASP A 182 -2.60 -0.34 13.23
C ASP A 182 -1.18 -0.17 13.78
N ALA A 183 -0.77 -1.02 14.72
CA ALA A 183 0.56 -0.98 15.32
C ALA A 183 1.74 -1.19 14.34
N LEU A 184 1.48 -1.71 13.14
CA LEU A 184 2.53 -1.86 12.11
C LEU A 184 2.89 -0.52 11.44
N PHE A 185 2.00 0.45 11.50
CA PHE A 185 2.13 1.73 10.82
C PHE A 185 2.13 2.92 11.79
N ASP A 186 1.62 2.74 13.02
CA ASP A 186 1.59 3.80 14.05
C ASP A 186 2.97 3.99 14.67
N THR A 187 3.66 5.06 14.27
CA THR A 187 4.97 5.44 14.80
C THR A 187 4.90 6.24 16.10
N ALA A 188 3.70 6.57 16.59
CA ALA A 188 3.51 7.33 17.83
C ALA A 188 3.48 6.44 19.08
N ILE A 189 3.21 5.15 18.94
CA ILE A 189 3.26 4.20 20.06
C ILE A 189 4.68 3.78 20.38
N THR A 190 4.91 3.39 21.66
CA THR A 190 6.24 2.92 22.07
C THR A 190 6.58 1.56 21.42
N PRO A 191 7.87 1.25 21.21
CA PRO A 191 8.29 -0.04 20.66
C PRO A 191 7.71 -1.24 21.40
N ASP A 192 7.64 -1.18 22.73
CA ASP A 192 7.10 -2.27 23.56
C ASP A 192 5.61 -2.49 23.29
N VAL A 193 4.82 -1.41 23.15
CA VAL A 193 3.40 -1.49 22.80
C VAL A 193 3.22 -2.00 21.37
N ALA A 194 4.01 -1.53 20.43
CA ALA A 194 4.00 -2.02 19.04
C ALA A 194 4.30 -3.51 19.00
N GLN A 195 5.33 -3.97 19.68
CA GLN A 195 5.72 -5.37 19.76
C GLN A 195 4.63 -6.24 20.40
N ALA A 196 4.03 -5.78 21.49
CA ALA A 196 2.95 -6.48 22.18
C ALA A 196 1.72 -6.64 21.28
N ARG A 197 1.27 -5.55 20.61
CA ARG A 197 0.12 -5.57 19.68
C ARG A 197 0.41 -6.46 18.45
N PHE A 198 1.61 -6.38 17.91
CA PHE A 198 2.00 -7.24 16.79
C PHE A 198 2.08 -8.70 17.20
N GLY A 199 2.62 -9.03 18.37
CA GLY A 199 2.62 -10.37 18.94
C GLY A 199 1.21 -10.91 19.13
N ALA A 200 0.28 -10.09 19.64
CA ALA A 200 -1.12 -10.45 19.78
C ALA A 200 -1.78 -10.74 18.42
N LEU A 201 -1.50 -9.93 17.40
CA LEU A 201 -1.97 -10.19 16.03
C LEU A 201 -1.50 -11.55 15.50
N LEU A 202 -0.22 -11.89 15.67
CA LEU A 202 0.32 -13.19 15.23
C LEU A 202 -0.40 -14.34 15.94
N GLY A 203 -0.60 -14.26 17.25
CA GLY A 203 -1.37 -15.27 18.02
C GLY A 203 -2.84 -15.37 17.58
N ALA A 204 -3.46 -14.23 17.24
CA ALA A 204 -4.84 -14.21 16.73
C ALA A 204 -4.93 -14.85 15.33
N ILE A 205 -3.94 -14.61 14.45
CA ILE A 205 -3.86 -15.28 13.14
C ILE A 205 -3.73 -16.80 13.32
N GLU A 206 -2.85 -17.27 14.22
CA GLU A 206 -2.70 -18.69 14.52
C GLU A 206 -4.01 -19.31 15.03
N THR A 207 -4.66 -18.64 15.99
CA THR A 207 -5.97 -19.05 16.55
C THR A 207 -7.04 -19.14 15.47
N MET A 208 -7.13 -18.14 14.59
CA MET A 208 -8.07 -18.16 13.47
C MET A 208 -7.79 -19.32 12.54
N VAL A 209 -6.54 -19.53 12.16
CA VAL A 209 -6.16 -20.65 11.28
C VAL A 209 -6.51 -21.99 11.90
N ASP A 210 -6.28 -22.19 13.20
CA ASP A 210 -6.63 -23.44 13.90
C ASP A 210 -8.15 -23.68 13.91
N ARG A 211 -8.95 -22.63 14.14
CA ARG A 211 -10.42 -22.71 14.03
C ARG A 211 -10.85 -23.10 12.61
N LYS A 212 -10.23 -22.50 11.56
CA LYS A 212 -10.54 -22.81 10.16
C LYS A 212 -10.05 -24.20 9.72
N VAL A 213 -9.04 -24.77 10.37
CA VAL A 213 -8.63 -26.18 10.19
C VAL A 213 -9.72 -27.09 10.74
N ALA A 214 -10.28 -26.78 11.92
CA ALA A 214 -11.31 -27.59 12.56
C ALA A 214 -12.68 -27.43 11.87
N ASP A 215 -13.05 -26.21 11.49
CA ASP A 215 -14.34 -25.85 10.88
C ASP A 215 -14.16 -24.83 9.76
N PRO A 216 -13.94 -25.29 8.51
CA PRO A 216 -13.72 -24.41 7.38
C PRO A 216 -14.98 -23.68 6.94
N GLY A 217 -14.91 -22.34 6.82
CA GLY A 217 -15.95 -21.47 6.27
C GLY A 217 -15.86 -21.23 4.76
N VAL A 218 -16.51 -20.13 4.34
CA VAL A 218 -16.48 -19.62 2.96
C VAL A 218 -15.68 -18.32 2.92
N ASP A 219 -14.37 -18.43 3.13
CA ASP A 219 -13.41 -17.31 3.24
C ASP A 219 -12.03 -17.72 2.69
N LEU A 220 -11.15 -16.73 2.52
CA LEU A 220 -9.80 -16.98 2.00
C LEU A 220 -8.99 -17.89 2.89
N THR A 221 -9.05 -17.72 4.22
CA THR A 221 -8.28 -18.54 5.17
C THR A 221 -8.68 -20.01 5.06
N SER A 222 -9.98 -20.29 4.99
CA SER A 222 -10.52 -21.65 4.80
C SER A 222 -10.09 -22.26 3.46
N ASP A 223 -10.04 -21.47 2.41
CA ASP A 223 -9.57 -21.93 1.09
C ASP A 223 -8.06 -22.26 1.12
N LEU A 224 -7.25 -21.45 1.80
CA LEU A 224 -5.83 -21.74 2.01
C LEU A 224 -5.63 -23.02 2.82
N VAL A 225 -6.39 -23.19 3.90
CA VAL A 225 -6.36 -24.42 4.74
C VAL A 225 -6.66 -25.66 3.93
N LYS A 226 -7.68 -25.64 3.05
CA LYS A 226 -8.06 -26.80 2.20
C LYS A 226 -6.94 -27.28 1.26
N THR A 227 -5.96 -26.41 0.97
CA THR A 227 -4.83 -26.72 0.10
C THR A 227 -3.54 -27.01 0.85
N LEU A 228 -3.54 -26.86 2.18
CA LEU A 228 -2.39 -27.12 3.03
C LEU A 228 -1.84 -28.52 2.80
N GLY A 229 -0.53 -28.65 2.63
CA GLY A 229 0.16 -29.95 2.42
C GLY A 229 -0.03 -30.59 1.04
N LYS A 230 -0.80 -29.97 0.11
CA LYS A 230 -0.98 -30.51 -1.25
C LYS A 230 0.26 -30.33 -2.13
N LYS A 231 1.15 -29.39 -1.80
CA LYS A 231 2.46 -29.17 -2.39
C LYS A 231 3.45 -28.81 -1.28
N ASP A 232 4.71 -29.10 -1.47
CA ASP A 232 5.77 -28.79 -0.50
C ASP A 232 5.83 -27.29 -0.16
N ALA A 233 5.46 -26.43 -1.11
CA ALA A 233 5.38 -24.99 -0.91
C ALA A 233 4.21 -24.53 0.00
N TYR A 234 3.22 -25.39 0.25
CA TYR A 234 1.99 -25.06 0.99
C TYR A 234 2.08 -25.51 2.45
N THR A 235 3.02 -24.93 3.16
CA THR A 235 3.25 -25.18 4.60
C THR A 235 2.37 -24.29 5.47
N ARG A 236 2.18 -24.67 6.75
CA ARG A 236 1.49 -23.84 7.74
C ARG A 236 2.15 -22.48 7.90
N GLU A 237 3.47 -22.42 7.93
CA GLU A 237 4.23 -21.16 8.01
C GLU A 237 3.90 -20.21 6.85
N VAL A 238 3.90 -20.71 5.62
CA VAL A 238 3.54 -19.95 4.42
C VAL A 238 2.07 -19.52 4.46
N LEU A 239 1.17 -20.33 5.02
CA LEU A 239 -0.23 -19.94 5.21
C LEU A 239 -0.34 -18.76 6.17
N LEU A 240 0.26 -18.84 7.35
CA LEU A 240 0.28 -17.76 8.34
C LEU A 240 0.87 -16.49 7.75
N GLU A 241 1.97 -16.61 7.00
CA GLU A 241 2.60 -15.47 6.30
C GLU A 241 1.70 -14.89 5.20
N THR A 242 0.94 -15.72 4.47
CA THR A 242 0.00 -15.26 3.44
C THR A 242 -1.15 -14.48 4.07
N VAL A 243 -1.71 -14.94 5.18
CA VAL A 243 -2.74 -14.23 5.94
C VAL A 243 -2.20 -12.90 6.46
N ARG A 244 -1.04 -12.92 7.12
CA ARG A 244 -0.36 -11.71 7.60
C ARG A 244 -0.12 -10.70 6.47
N LEU A 245 0.42 -11.16 5.35
CA LEU A 245 0.67 -10.32 4.17
C LEU A 245 -0.62 -9.69 3.64
N THR A 246 -1.72 -10.44 3.62
CA THR A 246 -3.01 -9.94 3.15
C THR A 246 -3.51 -8.78 4.03
N ILE A 247 -3.37 -8.91 5.37
CA ILE A 247 -3.72 -7.85 6.32
C ILE A 247 -2.86 -6.60 6.07
N VAL A 248 -1.54 -6.75 6.12
CA VAL A 248 -0.60 -5.63 6.02
C VAL A 248 -0.72 -4.91 4.68
N ALA A 249 -0.81 -5.66 3.57
CA ALA A 249 -0.86 -5.06 2.25
C ALA A 249 -2.22 -4.41 1.93
N GLY A 250 -3.32 -4.94 2.45
CA GLY A 250 -4.66 -4.46 2.13
C GLY A 250 -5.15 -3.31 2.99
N TYR A 251 -4.68 -3.21 4.24
CA TYR A 251 -5.13 -2.21 5.20
C TYR A 251 -4.67 -0.79 4.83
N GLU A 252 -3.38 -0.52 5.00
CA GLU A 252 -2.81 0.83 4.91
C GLU A 252 -2.87 1.41 3.49
N THR A 253 -2.59 0.58 2.47
CA THR A 253 -2.54 1.07 1.08
C THR A 253 -3.90 1.48 0.54
N THR A 254 -4.96 0.71 0.85
CA THR A 254 -6.33 1.06 0.44
C THR A 254 -6.85 2.23 1.27
N GLY A 255 -6.52 2.29 2.57
CA GLY A 255 -6.81 3.46 3.40
C GLY A 255 -6.20 4.74 2.83
N ASN A 256 -4.95 4.69 2.41
CA ASN A 256 -4.28 5.83 1.75
C ASN A 256 -4.89 6.15 0.38
N LEU A 257 -5.41 5.17 -0.37
CA LEU A 257 -6.12 5.45 -1.63
C LEU A 257 -7.39 6.26 -1.38
N ILE A 258 -8.20 5.88 -0.39
CA ILE A 258 -9.42 6.60 -0.03
C ILE A 258 -9.06 7.99 0.52
N ASP A 259 -8.13 8.08 1.45
CA ASP A 259 -7.62 9.30 2.06
C ASP A 259 -7.14 10.32 1.01
N GLN A 260 -6.25 9.90 0.12
CA GLN A 260 -5.69 10.75 -0.93
C GLN A 260 -6.72 11.15 -2.00
N ALA A 261 -7.68 10.28 -2.33
CA ALA A 261 -8.75 10.61 -3.25
C ALA A 261 -9.68 11.68 -2.66
N VAL A 262 -10.04 11.55 -1.39
CA VAL A 262 -10.84 12.58 -0.70
C VAL A 262 -10.09 13.89 -0.60
N PHE A 263 -8.83 13.87 -0.17
CA PHE A 263 -7.99 15.07 -0.10
C PHE A 263 -7.87 15.76 -1.46
N ALA A 264 -7.60 14.99 -2.52
CA ALA A 264 -7.48 15.53 -3.87
C ALA A 264 -8.77 16.20 -4.35
N LEU A 265 -9.93 15.56 -4.14
CA LEU A 265 -11.22 16.15 -4.54
C LEU A 265 -11.61 17.37 -3.71
N LEU A 266 -11.26 17.42 -2.41
CA LEU A 266 -11.55 18.57 -1.56
C LEU A 266 -10.62 19.76 -1.85
N THR A 267 -9.44 19.52 -2.39
CA THR A 267 -8.48 20.56 -2.82
C THR A 267 -8.64 20.97 -4.28
N HIS A 268 -9.42 20.23 -5.08
CA HIS A 268 -9.72 20.52 -6.48
C HIS A 268 -11.25 20.47 -6.70
N PRO A 269 -11.99 21.49 -6.20
CA PRO A 269 -13.46 21.49 -6.21
C PRO A 269 -14.07 21.42 -7.60
N GLU A 270 -13.37 21.86 -8.63
CA GLU A 270 -13.76 21.72 -10.04
C GLU A 270 -13.88 20.25 -10.48
N HIS A 271 -12.96 19.40 -10.05
CA HIS A 271 -13.02 17.97 -10.34
C HIS A 271 -14.11 17.27 -9.54
N LEU A 272 -14.33 17.67 -8.28
CA LEU A 272 -15.46 17.17 -7.50
C LEU A 272 -16.81 17.55 -8.15
N ALA A 273 -16.93 18.78 -8.68
CA ALA A 273 -18.13 19.21 -9.40
C ALA A 273 -18.35 18.37 -10.67
N ALA A 274 -17.29 18.11 -11.44
CA ALA A 274 -17.35 17.27 -12.65
C ALA A 274 -17.74 15.82 -12.33
N VAL A 275 -17.24 15.25 -11.22
CA VAL A 275 -17.67 13.90 -10.73
C VAL A 275 -19.15 13.91 -10.38
N ARG A 276 -19.63 14.92 -9.64
CA ARG A 276 -21.05 15.06 -9.27
C ARG A 276 -21.97 15.26 -10.47
N ALA A 277 -21.48 15.91 -11.53
CA ALA A 277 -22.18 16.08 -12.80
C ALA A 277 -22.18 14.79 -13.67
N GLY A 278 -21.41 13.76 -13.27
CA GLY A 278 -21.23 12.53 -14.07
C GLY A 278 -20.31 12.71 -15.29
N GLU A 279 -19.60 13.83 -15.40
CA GLU A 279 -18.64 14.14 -16.47
C GLU A 279 -17.32 13.39 -16.26
N VAL A 280 -16.95 13.13 -15.01
CA VAL A 280 -15.78 12.35 -14.59
C VAL A 280 -16.24 11.14 -13.79
N SER A 281 -15.76 9.95 -14.16
CA SER A 281 -16.09 8.72 -13.44
C SER A 281 -15.24 8.52 -12.19
N TRP A 282 -15.76 7.79 -11.22
CA TRP A 282 -14.98 7.38 -10.03
C TRP A 282 -13.76 6.53 -10.39
N ASP A 283 -13.82 5.70 -11.44
CA ASP A 283 -12.65 4.98 -11.95
C ASP A 283 -11.54 5.96 -12.36
N ALA A 284 -11.89 7.07 -13.00
CA ALA A 284 -10.91 8.09 -13.39
C ALA A 284 -10.26 8.79 -12.18
N VAL A 285 -11.05 9.07 -11.15
CA VAL A 285 -10.54 9.62 -9.87
C VAL A 285 -9.58 8.64 -9.21
N ILE A 286 -9.94 7.36 -9.14
CA ILE A 286 -9.12 6.31 -8.52
C ILE A 286 -7.80 6.14 -9.27
N ASP A 287 -7.83 6.00 -10.60
CA ASP A 287 -6.62 5.86 -11.43
C ASP A 287 -5.70 7.07 -11.29
N GLU A 288 -6.27 8.29 -11.31
CA GLU A 288 -5.49 9.51 -11.15
C GLU A 288 -4.93 9.66 -9.73
N THR A 289 -5.66 9.25 -8.70
CA THR A 289 -5.14 9.21 -7.33
C THR A 289 -3.96 8.26 -7.22
N LEU A 290 -4.06 7.07 -7.78
CA LEU A 290 -2.96 6.08 -7.80
C LEU A 290 -1.73 6.60 -8.54
N ARG A 291 -1.94 7.34 -9.63
CA ARG A 291 -0.86 7.99 -10.36
C ARG A 291 -0.24 9.14 -9.55
N TRP A 292 -1.08 10.09 -9.13
CA TRP A 292 -0.65 11.37 -8.58
C TRP A 292 -0.09 11.26 -7.17
N ALA A 293 -0.75 10.50 -6.31
CA ALA A 293 -0.33 10.32 -4.93
C ALA A 293 0.69 9.20 -4.76
N GLY A 294 0.64 8.13 -5.59
CA GLY A 294 1.52 6.99 -5.44
C GLY A 294 1.40 6.37 -4.04
N VAL A 295 0.19 5.97 -3.66
CA VAL A 295 -0.17 5.56 -2.28
C VAL A 295 0.71 4.48 -1.65
N ALA A 296 1.39 3.66 -2.46
CA ALA A 296 2.40 2.69 -2.01
C ALA A 296 3.80 3.31 -1.83
N GLY A 297 3.95 4.62 -2.07
CA GLY A 297 5.19 5.38 -1.80
C GLY A 297 6.42 4.81 -2.47
N ASN A 298 7.38 4.40 -1.64
CA ASN A 298 8.65 3.78 -2.05
C ASN A 298 8.68 2.32 -1.60
N LEU A 299 8.17 1.40 -2.41
CA LEU A 299 8.07 0.01 -1.98
C LEU A 299 9.45 -0.69 -1.97
N PRO A 300 9.94 -1.16 -0.81
CA PRO A 300 11.20 -1.88 -0.68
C PRO A 300 11.02 -3.36 -1.02
N LEU A 301 12.05 -4.12 -1.22
CA LEU A 301 13.36 -3.94 -1.76
C LEU A 301 13.49 -4.89 -2.94
N ARG A 302 14.37 -4.56 -3.86
CA ARG A 302 14.88 -5.50 -4.87
C ARG A 302 16.39 -5.44 -4.84
N PHE A 303 17.04 -6.49 -5.32
CA PHE A 303 18.49 -6.63 -5.30
C PHE A 303 18.98 -6.96 -6.71
N ALA A 304 20.00 -6.26 -7.18
CA ALA A 304 20.59 -6.51 -8.47
C ALA A 304 21.27 -7.89 -8.51
N VAL A 305 20.83 -8.76 -9.41
CA VAL A 305 21.38 -10.12 -9.56
C VAL A 305 22.73 -10.09 -10.29
N LYS A 306 22.92 -9.10 -11.16
CA LYS A 306 24.12 -8.88 -11.96
C LYS A 306 24.32 -7.39 -12.17
N ALA A 307 25.48 -6.98 -12.66
CA ALA A 307 25.70 -5.60 -13.10
C ALA A 307 24.90 -5.30 -14.37
N PHE A 308 24.30 -4.11 -14.45
CA PHE A 308 23.58 -3.60 -15.62
C PHE A 308 23.53 -2.07 -15.61
N GLU A 309 23.22 -1.50 -16.78
CA GLU A 309 22.96 -0.08 -16.94
C GLU A 309 21.45 0.16 -17.10
N LEU A 310 20.93 1.18 -16.43
CA LEU A 310 19.52 1.60 -16.54
C LEU A 310 19.38 3.08 -16.24
N GLY A 311 18.76 3.85 -17.14
CA GLY A 311 18.54 5.28 -16.97
C GLY A 311 19.84 6.09 -16.77
N GLY A 312 20.95 5.65 -17.37
CA GLY A 312 22.28 6.24 -17.23
C GLY A 312 23.03 5.84 -15.94
N ALA A 313 22.40 5.06 -15.06
CA ALA A 313 23.01 4.59 -13.81
C ALA A 313 23.70 3.24 -14.03
N GLN A 314 24.91 3.08 -13.43
CA GLN A 314 25.67 1.83 -13.43
C GLN A 314 25.38 1.06 -12.14
N ILE A 315 24.46 0.11 -12.17
CA ILE A 315 24.05 -0.72 -11.05
C ILE A 315 25.00 -1.91 -10.95
N GLN A 316 25.49 -2.17 -9.74
CA GLN A 316 26.37 -3.32 -9.48
C GLN A 316 25.58 -4.52 -8.96
N ALA A 317 26.10 -5.74 -9.20
CA ALA A 317 25.54 -6.93 -8.58
C ALA A 317 25.54 -6.77 -7.04
N GLY A 318 24.41 -7.06 -6.42
CA GLY A 318 24.23 -6.92 -4.97
C GLY A 318 23.73 -5.55 -4.51
N ASP A 319 23.55 -4.58 -5.41
CA ASP A 319 22.96 -3.29 -5.05
C ASP A 319 21.48 -3.44 -4.66
N ALA A 320 21.05 -2.73 -3.61
CA ALA A 320 19.65 -2.61 -3.23
C ALA A 320 18.94 -1.56 -4.10
N ILE A 321 17.68 -1.82 -4.44
CA ILE A 321 16.88 -0.96 -5.33
C ILE A 321 15.48 -0.78 -4.74
N LEU A 322 15.03 0.47 -4.67
CA LEU A 322 13.66 0.90 -4.36
C LEU A 322 12.96 1.38 -5.63
N VAL A 323 11.68 1.11 -5.78
CA VAL A 323 10.86 1.75 -6.83
C VAL A 323 9.96 2.77 -6.17
N SER A 324 10.13 4.04 -6.54
CA SER A 324 9.24 5.11 -6.09
C SER A 324 8.02 5.20 -6.99
N TYR A 325 6.88 4.75 -6.50
CA TYR A 325 5.62 4.84 -7.24
C TYR A 325 5.12 6.29 -7.31
N VAL A 326 5.42 7.11 -6.31
CA VAL A 326 5.20 8.57 -6.35
C VAL A 326 6.05 9.18 -7.46
N GLY A 327 7.35 8.84 -7.51
CA GLY A 327 8.26 9.36 -8.54
C GLY A 327 7.85 8.93 -9.95
N THR A 328 7.53 7.66 -10.15
CA THR A 328 7.10 7.16 -11.47
C THR A 328 5.78 7.76 -11.94
N GLY A 329 4.83 7.99 -11.03
CA GLY A 329 3.55 8.63 -11.32
C GLY A 329 3.68 10.12 -11.67
N ARG A 330 4.80 10.75 -11.30
CA ARG A 330 5.10 12.17 -11.57
C ARG A 330 6.27 12.36 -12.56
N ASP A 331 6.61 11.33 -13.34
CA ASP A 331 7.67 11.45 -14.37
C ASP A 331 7.23 12.37 -15.51
N PRO A 332 7.87 13.58 -15.70
CA PRO A 332 7.50 14.52 -16.75
C PRO A 332 7.80 14.01 -18.17
N ARG A 333 8.59 12.93 -18.29
CA ARG A 333 8.86 12.28 -19.58
C ARG A 333 7.68 11.39 -20.02
N LYS A 334 6.79 11.01 -19.09
CA LYS A 334 5.61 10.19 -19.34
C LYS A 334 4.32 10.99 -19.29
N PHE A 335 4.18 11.91 -18.33
CA PHE A 335 2.95 12.63 -18.06
C PHE A 335 3.11 14.13 -18.30
N ASP A 336 2.20 14.72 -19.06
CA ASP A 336 2.07 16.16 -19.14
C ASP A 336 1.54 16.71 -17.81
N ARG A 337 2.05 17.87 -17.34
CA ARG A 337 1.70 18.45 -16.02
C ARG A 337 1.69 17.40 -14.92
N PRO A 338 2.82 16.70 -14.64
CA PRO A 338 2.86 15.50 -13.81
C PRO A 338 2.40 15.75 -12.37
N ASP A 339 2.56 16.96 -11.86
CA ASP A 339 2.22 17.34 -10.49
C ASP A 339 0.76 17.78 -10.33
N ALA A 340 0.04 18.02 -11.42
CA ALA A 340 -1.38 18.32 -11.37
C ALA A 340 -2.22 17.05 -11.15
N PHE A 341 -3.18 17.12 -10.21
CA PHE A 341 -4.26 16.15 -10.12
C PHE A 341 -5.28 16.46 -11.21
N ASP A 342 -5.46 15.56 -12.16
CA ASP A 342 -6.35 15.77 -13.32
C ASP A 342 -6.99 14.43 -13.75
N PRO A 343 -8.14 14.06 -13.19
CA PRO A 343 -8.82 12.80 -13.51
C PRO A 343 -9.39 12.77 -14.95
N THR A 344 -9.28 13.89 -15.70
CA THR A 344 -9.69 13.94 -17.12
C THR A 344 -8.59 13.50 -18.07
N ARG A 345 -7.40 13.14 -17.58
CA ARG A 345 -6.28 12.70 -18.43
C ARG A 345 -6.67 11.58 -19.38
N ALA A 346 -6.18 11.68 -20.62
CA ALA A 346 -6.39 10.66 -21.63
C ALA A 346 -5.66 9.34 -21.29
N THR A 347 -4.48 9.42 -20.64
CA THR A 347 -3.73 8.24 -20.22
C THR A 347 -3.97 7.93 -18.74
N ARG A 348 -4.39 6.70 -18.45
CA ARG A 348 -4.54 6.13 -17.11
C ARG A 348 -3.47 5.08 -16.81
N ASP A 349 -2.41 5.09 -17.60
CA ASP A 349 -1.32 4.13 -17.55
C ASP A 349 -0.36 4.51 -16.41
N HIS A 350 -0.59 3.98 -15.20
CA HIS A 350 0.19 4.24 -14.00
C HIS A 350 0.76 2.95 -13.39
N LEU A 351 1.75 3.07 -12.51
CA LEU A 351 2.38 1.96 -11.81
C LEU A 351 1.89 1.80 -10.35
N GLY A 352 0.81 2.45 -9.94
CA GLY A 352 0.30 2.41 -8.56
C GLY A 352 0.03 1.00 -8.02
N PHE A 353 -0.27 0.03 -8.90
CA PHE A 353 -0.38 -1.38 -8.57
C PHE A 353 0.86 -2.21 -8.94
N GLY A 354 1.97 -1.58 -9.25
CA GLY A 354 3.17 -2.25 -9.72
C GLY A 354 3.09 -2.70 -11.18
N HIS A 355 4.03 -3.56 -11.58
CA HIS A 355 4.12 -4.13 -12.92
C HIS A 355 4.77 -5.53 -12.87
N GLY A 356 4.49 -6.37 -13.88
CA GLY A 356 5.14 -7.67 -14.04
C GLY A 356 4.73 -8.71 -13.01
N THR A 357 5.69 -9.53 -12.56
CA THR A 357 5.45 -10.69 -11.70
C THR A 357 4.74 -10.34 -10.39
N HIS A 358 5.12 -9.22 -9.77
CA HIS A 358 4.58 -8.73 -8.50
C HIS A 358 3.47 -7.68 -8.67
N TYR A 359 2.79 -7.65 -9.83
CA TYR A 359 1.58 -6.81 -9.96
C TYR A 359 0.61 -7.11 -8.82
N CYS A 360 0.01 -6.08 -8.23
CA CYS A 360 -0.81 -6.20 -7.02
C CYS A 360 -1.92 -7.24 -7.18
N LEU A 361 -1.94 -8.21 -6.28
CA LEU A 361 -2.98 -9.24 -6.26
C LEU A 361 -4.33 -8.67 -5.81
N GLY A 362 -4.30 -7.71 -4.87
CA GLY A 362 -5.47 -7.04 -4.31
C GLY A 362 -6.01 -5.88 -5.16
N ALA A 363 -5.44 -5.57 -6.33
CA ALA A 363 -5.88 -4.44 -7.13
C ALA A 363 -7.40 -4.40 -7.40
N PRO A 364 -8.06 -5.52 -7.78
CA PRO A 364 -9.51 -5.50 -7.97
C PRO A 364 -10.30 -5.19 -6.70
N LEU A 365 -9.81 -5.64 -5.54
CA LEU A 365 -10.44 -5.38 -4.24
C LEU A 365 -10.29 -3.90 -3.85
N ALA A 366 -9.09 -3.35 -3.91
CA ALA A 366 -8.83 -1.95 -3.59
C ALA A 366 -9.64 -0.98 -4.46
N VAL A 367 -9.77 -1.29 -5.76
CA VAL A 367 -10.62 -0.51 -6.68
C VAL A 367 -12.08 -0.62 -6.29
N LEU A 368 -12.58 -1.82 -5.97
CA LEU A 368 -13.98 -2.01 -5.55
C LEU A 368 -14.27 -1.24 -4.25
N GLU A 369 -13.41 -1.35 -3.25
CA GLU A 369 -13.56 -0.61 -1.98
C GLU A 369 -13.65 0.90 -2.23
N ALA A 370 -12.73 1.46 -3.01
CA ALA A 370 -12.76 2.89 -3.34
C ALA A 370 -14.01 3.28 -4.14
N LYS A 371 -14.47 2.43 -5.07
CA LYS A 371 -15.70 2.65 -5.87
C LYS A 371 -16.98 2.63 -5.05
N VAL A 372 -17.00 1.92 -3.92
CA VAL A 372 -18.12 1.92 -2.98
C VAL A 372 -17.98 3.07 -1.99
N ALA A 373 -16.81 3.24 -1.40
CA ALA A 373 -16.59 4.18 -0.31
C ALA A 373 -16.68 5.65 -0.75
N LEU A 374 -16.03 6.01 -1.86
CA LEU A 374 -15.96 7.41 -2.29
C LEU A 374 -17.33 8.00 -2.67
N PRO A 375 -18.13 7.40 -3.57
CA PRO A 375 -19.45 7.94 -3.87
C PRO A 375 -20.35 7.99 -2.62
N ALA A 376 -20.39 6.94 -1.81
CA ALA A 376 -21.21 6.90 -0.60
C ALA A 376 -20.87 8.03 0.38
N LEU A 377 -19.57 8.31 0.58
CA LEU A 377 -19.12 9.39 1.44
C LEU A 377 -19.57 10.78 0.93
N PHE A 378 -19.34 11.06 -0.36
CA PHE A 378 -19.67 12.37 -0.95
C PHE A 378 -21.18 12.58 -1.15
N ASP A 379 -21.94 11.50 -1.31
CA ASP A 379 -23.42 11.55 -1.37
C ASP A 379 -24.01 11.79 0.01
N ARG A 380 -23.49 11.12 1.05
CA ARG A 380 -23.93 11.28 2.43
C ARG A 380 -23.60 12.66 3.00
N TYR A 381 -22.44 13.20 2.64
CA TYR A 381 -21.91 14.47 3.13
C TYR A 381 -21.60 15.44 1.98
N PRO A 382 -22.61 16.00 1.30
CA PRO A 382 -22.39 16.91 0.16
C PRO A 382 -21.66 18.20 0.53
N GLY A 383 -21.66 18.58 1.82
CA GLY A 383 -20.93 19.71 2.38
C GLY A 383 -19.57 19.38 2.97
N LEU A 384 -19.05 18.17 2.73
CA LEU A 384 -17.73 17.74 3.20
C LEU A 384 -16.64 18.71 2.74
N ARG A 385 -15.81 19.17 3.68
CA ARG A 385 -14.68 20.06 3.40
C ARG A 385 -13.57 19.86 4.42
N LEU A 386 -12.34 20.19 4.04
CA LEU A 386 -11.23 20.20 4.99
C LEU A 386 -11.51 21.20 6.12
N ALA A 387 -11.07 20.86 7.33
CA ALA A 387 -11.19 21.71 8.52
C ALA A 387 -9.95 22.57 8.74
N GLU A 388 -8.86 22.28 8.02
CA GLU A 388 -7.58 22.96 8.13
C GLU A 388 -7.03 23.29 6.72
N ASP A 389 -6.04 24.19 6.66
CA ASP A 389 -5.30 24.46 5.41
C ASP A 389 -4.63 23.17 4.94
N PRO A 390 -4.80 22.79 3.65
CA PRO A 390 -4.20 21.58 3.10
C PRO A 390 -2.70 21.44 3.35
N GLY A 391 -1.96 22.56 3.33
CA GLY A 391 -0.52 22.58 3.57
C GLY A 391 -0.11 22.31 5.01
N THR A 392 -1.05 22.32 5.96
CA THR A 392 -0.79 22.06 7.38
C THR A 392 -1.13 20.64 7.83
N ILE A 393 -1.83 19.87 6.99
CA ILE A 393 -2.19 18.49 7.29
C ILE A 393 -0.92 17.63 7.22
N PRO A 394 -0.53 16.97 8.32
CA PRO A 394 0.74 16.25 8.37
C PRO A 394 0.68 14.97 7.51
N ALA A 395 1.78 14.70 6.82
CA ALA A 395 1.97 13.42 6.12
C ALA A 395 2.01 12.26 7.12
N ASN A 396 1.59 11.08 6.67
CA ASN A 396 1.75 9.84 7.43
C ASN A 396 3.26 9.57 7.63
N PRO A 397 3.73 9.36 8.87
CA PRO A 397 5.14 9.14 9.13
C PRO A 397 5.63 7.86 8.47
N GLY A 398 6.58 8.00 7.53
CA GLY A 398 7.17 6.87 6.82
C GLY A 398 7.33 7.16 5.32
N PHE A 399 8.25 6.46 4.68
CA PHE A 399 8.51 6.62 3.23
C PHE A 399 7.97 5.45 2.39
N ILE A 400 7.43 4.40 3.04
CA ILE A 400 6.94 3.19 2.36
C ILE A 400 5.56 3.44 1.77
N THR A 401 4.70 4.14 2.49
CA THR A 401 3.35 4.52 2.06
C THR A 401 3.21 6.03 2.01
N ASN A 402 2.24 6.55 1.26
CA ASN A 402 1.98 7.98 1.12
C ASN A 402 0.50 8.26 1.40
N GLY A 403 0.24 8.94 2.50
CA GLY A 403 -1.06 9.36 2.99
C GLY A 403 -0.89 10.47 4.02
N HIS A 404 -1.95 10.81 4.73
CA HIS A 404 -1.90 11.78 5.82
C HIS A 404 -1.87 11.06 7.18
N ALA A 405 -1.26 11.66 8.20
CA ALA A 405 -1.32 11.14 9.58
C ALA A 405 -2.74 11.28 10.16
N ARG A 406 -3.47 12.30 9.73
CA ARG A 406 -4.89 12.56 10.03
C ARG A 406 -5.50 13.35 8.86
N LEU A 407 -6.81 13.24 8.66
CA LEU A 407 -7.54 14.03 7.66
C LEU A 407 -8.70 14.76 8.31
N PRO A 408 -8.45 15.95 8.89
CA PRO A 408 -9.45 16.71 9.61
C PRO A 408 -10.47 17.34 8.66
N VAL A 409 -11.75 17.03 8.87
CA VAL A 409 -12.85 17.50 8.05
C VAL A 409 -14.02 18.04 8.85
N HIS A 410 -14.78 18.92 8.23
CA HIS A 410 -16.17 19.21 8.61
C HIS A 410 -17.09 18.41 7.68
N LEU A 411 -18.00 17.64 8.23
CA LEU A 411 -18.93 16.83 7.45
C LEU A 411 -19.98 17.69 6.71
N GLY A 412 -20.34 18.86 7.27
CA GLY A 412 -21.44 19.68 6.75
C GLY A 412 -22.79 19.07 7.09
N THR A 413 -23.82 19.44 6.32
CA THR A 413 -25.16 18.88 6.46
C THR A 413 -25.23 17.46 5.89
N THR A 414 -25.83 16.54 6.64
CA THR A 414 -26.11 15.16 6.18
C THR A 414 -27.31 15.14 5.24
N ARG A 415 -27.23 14.37 4.15
CA ARG A 415 -28.43 13.88 3.47
C ARG A 415 -28.94 12.62 4.18
N ALA A 416 -30.26 12.59 4.41
CA ALA A 416 -30.93 11.46 5.04
C ALA A 416 -30.89 10.21 4.12
#